data_43de7a46a870e2f793d8c73b2fa52384
#
_entry.id   43de7a46a870e2f793d8c73b2fa52384
#
_cell.length_a   1.000
_cell.length_b   1.000
_cell.length_c   1.000
_cell.angle_alpha   90.00
_cell.angle_beta   90.00
_cell.angle_gamma   90.00
#
_symmetry.space_group_name_H-M   'P 1'
#
loop_
_entity.id
_entity.type
_entity.pdbx_description
1 polymer ?
#
loop_
_entity_poly.entity_id
_entity_poly.type
_entity_poly.pdbx_seq_one_letter_code
_entity_poly.pdbx_strand_id
1 'polypeptide(L)'
;MLKTALTKRPKHPYISINPKISKGSPVISGTRVRVIDIAIEYDRLGLTPDQIVDAHPHLTLEEVHDALSYYYENRNLFDEKIREEKEFIEKIAKETPSILKKRSG
;
A
#
# COMPACT_ATOMS: atom_id res chain seq x y z
N MET A 1 -19.25 27.04 -12.55
CA MET A 1 -19.32 26.56 -11.28
C MET A 1 -19.06 25.08 -11.07
N LEU A 2 -19.72 24.18 -11.78
CA LEU A 2 -19.39 22.77 -11.65
C LEU A 2 -17.93 22.47 -11.97
N LYS A 3 -17.41 23.10 -13.02
CA LYS A 3 -16.00 22.95 -13.37
C LYS A 3 -15.07 23.31 -12.22
N THR A 4 -15.37 24.42 -11.54
CA THR A 4 -14.53 24.87 -10.44
C THR A 4 -14.55 23.88 -9.28
N ALA A 5 -15.73 23.36 -8.95
CA ALA A 5 -15.88 22.39 -7.89
C ALA A 5 -15.12 21.10 -8.23
N LEU A 6 -15.23 20.62 -9.48
CA LEU A 6 -14.56 19.39 -9.90
C LEU A 6 -13.03 19.56 -9.91
N THR A 7 -12.54 20.71 -10.36
CA THR A 7 -11.09 20.94 -10.42
C THR A 7 -10.46 21.05 -9.03
N LYS A 8 -11.24 21.35 -8.00
CA LYS A 8 -10.74 21.44 -6.63
C LYS A 8 -10.76 20.11 -5.89
N ARG A 9 -11.37 19.09 -6.47
CA ARG A 9 -11.40 17.78 -5.82
C ARG A 9 -10.01 17.16 -5.84
N PRO A 10 -9.59 16.53 -4.73
CA PRO A 10 -8.33 15.82 -4.73
C PRO A 10 -8.36 14.69 -5.76
N LYS A 11 -7.23 14.47 -6.39
CA LYS A 11 -7.10 13.42 -7.38
C LYS A 11 -7.29 12.03 -6.77
N HIS A 12 -6.87 11.87 -5.52
CA HIS A 12 -6.99 10.62 -4.79
C HIS A 12 -7.72 10.88 -3.47
N PRO A 13 -9.06 10.97 -3.52
CA PRO A 13 -9.84 11.37 -2.33
C PRO A 13 -9.78 10.37 -1.19
N TYR A 14 -9.41 9.12 -1.47
CA TYR A 14 -9.35 8.07 -0.44
C TYR A 14 -7.94 7.87 0.12
N ILE A 15 -6.96 8.63 -0.34
CA ILE A 15 -5.57 8.49 0.11
C ILE A 15 -5.17 9.69 0.96
N SER A 16 -4.51 9.43 2.08
CA SER A 16 -4.00 10.50 2.94
C SER A 16 -2.55 10.23 3.34
N ILE A 17 -1.85 11.30 3.68
CA ILE A 17 -0.47 11.24 4.14
C ILE A 17 -0.41 12.03 5.44
N ASN A 18 -0.02 11.34 6.52
CA ASN A 18 0.08 11.96 7.83
C ASN A 18 1.36 11.45 8.50
N PRO A 19 2.30 12.34 8.88
CA PRO A 19 3.55 11.91 9.49
C PRO A 19 3.36 11.05 10.74
N LYS A 20 2.23 11.18 11.40
CA LYS A 20 1.93 10.42 12.62
C LYS A 20 1.34 9.04 12.34
N ILE A 21 1.01 8.75 11.09
CA ILE A 21 0.43 7.46 10.70
C ILE A 21 1.38 6.77 9.73
N SER A 22 1.80 5.55 10.07
CA SER A 22 2.69 4.74 9.21
C SER A 22 3.91 5.51 8.73
N LYS A 23 4.46 6.37 9.58
CA LYS A 23 5.66 7.18 9.31
C LYS A 23 5.54 8.06 8.06
N GLY A 24 4.33 8.50 7.76
CA GLY A 24 4.08 9.37 6.62
C GLY A 24 3.91 8.66 5.28
N SER A 25 3.86 7.34 5.27
CA SER A 25 3.54 6.60 4.04
C SER A 25 2.10 6.88 3.63
N PRO A 26 1.81 6.97 2.33
CA PRO A 26 0.43 7.09 1.88
C PRO A 26 -0.39 5.90 2.37
N VAL A 27 -1.55 6.19 2.95
CA VAL A 27 -2.48 5.18 3.47
C VAL A 27 -3.88 5.44 2.93
N ILE A 28 -4.72 4.41 2.99
CA ILE A 28 -6.15 4.61 2.75
C ILE A 28 -6.70 5.35 3.95
N SER A 29 -7.35 6.48 3.70
CA SER A 29 -7.84 7.41 4.74
C SER A 29 -8.68 6.67 5.77
N GLY A 30 -8.44 6.98 7.04
CA GLY A 30 -9.17 6.35 8.14
C GLY A 30 -8.68 4.97 8.50
N THR A 31 -7.61 4.48 7.86
CA THR A 31 -7.02 3.18 8.14
C THR A 31 -5.52 3.29 8.28
N ARG A 32 -4.87 2.19 8.64
CA ARG A 32 -3.41 2.08 8.61
C ARG A 32 -2.93 1.23 7.43
N VAL A 33 -3.83 0.90 6.51
CA VAL A 33 -3.47 0.13 5.32
C VAL A 33 -2.74 1.05 4.36
N ARG A 34 -1.48 0.73 4.09
CA ARG A 34 -0.63 1.57 3.23
C ARG A 34 -0.91 1.26 1.76
N VAL A 35 -0.75 2.26 0.90
CA VAL A 35 -0.83 2.05 -0.54
C VAL A 35 0.17 0.97 -0.98
N ILE A 36 1.38 0.99 -0.41
CA ILE A 36 2.41 0.00 -0.75
C ILE A 36 1.95 -1.43 -0.43
N ASP A 37 1.17 -1.63 0.63
CA ASP A 37 0.64 -2.95 0.97
C ASP A 37 -0.32 -3.44 -0.10
N ILE A 38 -1.21 -2.57 -0.55
CA ILE A 38 -2.15 -2.88 -1.63
C ILE A 38 -1.40 -3.17 -2.93
N ALA A 39 -0.37 -2.38 -3.23
CA ALA A 39 0.45 -2.58 -4.42
C ALA A 39 1.14 -3.95 -4.43
N ILE A 40 1.65 -4.36 -3.28
CA ILE A 40 2.29 -5.67 -3.16
C ILE A 40 1.28 -6.79 -3.38
N GLU A 41 0.12 -6.70 -2.77
CA GLU A 41 -0.93 -7.71 -2.92
C GLU A 41 -1.36 -7.84 -4.38
N TYR A 42 -1.52 -6.71 -5.05
CA TYR A 42 -1.96 -6.70 -6.44
C TYR A 42 -0.86 -7.14 -7.41
N ASP A 43 0.30 -6.47 -7.34
CA ASP A 43 1.34 -6.61 -8.37
C ASP A 43 2.26 -7.80 -8.11
N ARG A 44 2.58 -8.08 -6.86
CA ARG A 44 3.51 -9.15 -6.50
C ARG A 44 2.82 -10.46 -6.18
N LEU A 45 1.65 -10.40 -5.52
CA LEU A 45 0.90 -11.60 -5.14
C LEU A 45 -0.21 -11.96 -6.12
N GLY A 46 -0.50 -11.08 -7.07
CA GLY A 46 -1.47 -11.35 -8.12
C GLY A 46 -2.92 -11.33 -7.69
N LEU A 47 -3.23 -10.69 -6.57
CA LEU A 47 -4.62 -10.58 -6.11
C LEU A 47 -5.38 -9.56 -6.95
N THR A 48 -6.63 -9.89 -7.28
CA THR A 48 -7.53 -8.93 -7.92
C THR A 48 -8.03 -7.93 -6.89
N PRO A 49 -8.55 -6.75 -7.33
CA PRO A 49 -9.15 -5.82 -6.37
C PRO A 49 -10.24 -6.44 -5.51
N ASP A 50 -11.07 -7.33 -6.07
CA ASP A 50 -12.09 -8.04 -5.30
C ASP A 50 -11.48 -8.92 -4.21
N GLN A 51 -10.41 -9.61 -4.53
CA GLN A 51 -9.70 -10.45 -3.56
C GLN A 51 -9.03 -9.61 -2.47
N ILE A 52 -8.55 -8.44 -2.83
CA ILE A 52 -7.96 -7.52 -1.86
C ILE A 52 -9.03 -7.04 -0.86
N VAL A 53 -10.23 -6.71 -1.36
CA VAL A 53 -11.34 -6.35 -0.48
C VAL A 53 -11.73 -7.53 0.42
N ASP A 54 -11.72 -8.75 -0.11
CA ASP A 54 -12.01 -9.93 0.70
C ASP A 54 -10.98 -10.10 1.83
N ALA A 55 -9.72 -9.79 1.55
CA ALA A 55 -8.65 -9.86 2.56
C ALA A 55 -8.72 -8.71 3.57
N HIS A 56 -9.30 -7.59 3.16
CA HIS A 56 -9.45 -6.40 4.01
C HIS A 56 -10.92 -5.97 4.03
N PRO A 57 -11.79 -6.70 4.77
CA PRO A 57 -13.25 -6.48 4.68
C PRO A 57 -13.74 -5.08 5.06
N HIS A 58 -12.89 -4.29 5.73
CA HIS A 58 -13.23 -2.91 6.07
C HIS A 58 -12.94 -1.93 4.94
N LEU A 59 -12.33 -2.38 3.84
CA LEU A 59 -12.06 -1.53 2.68
C LEU A 59 -13.15 -1.70 1.63
N THR A 60 -13.34 -0.66 0.83
CA THR A 60 -14.25 -0.70 -0.32
C THR A 60 -13.46 -0.84 -1.61
N LEU A 61 -14.14 -1.25 -2.69
CA LEU A 61 -13.52 -1.32 -4.01
C LEU A 61 -13.00 0.03 -4.47
N GLU A 62 -13.75 1.11 -4.20
CA GLU A 62 -13.33 2.46 -4.57
C GLU A 62 -12.01 2.82 -3.89
N GLU A 63 -11.87 2.47 -2.63
CA GLU A 63 -10.64 2.72 -1.89
C GLU A 63 -9.46 1.94 -2.46
N VAL A 64 -9.67 0.68 -2.77
CA VAL A 64 -8.64 -0.17 -3.36
C VAL A 64 -8.23 0.35 -4.74
N HIS A 65 -9.21 0.70 -5.58
CA HIS A 65 -8.91 1.25 -6.91
C HIS A 65 -8.16 2.58 -6.82
N ASP A 66 -8.51 3.43 -5.87
CA ASP A 66 -7.80 4.70 -5.69
C ASP A 66 -6.35 4.47 -5.24
N ALA A 67 -6.15 3.51 -4.34
CA ALA A 67 -4.81 3.14 -3.91
C ALA A 67 -3.97 2.61 -5.08
N LEU A 68 -4.56 1.78 -5.93
CA LEU A 68 -3.87 1.26 -7.11
C LEU A 68 -3.57 2.37 -8.12
N SER A 69 -4.50 3.31 -8.29
CA SER A 69 -4.27 4.46 -9.15
C SER A 69 -3.10 5.30 -8.64
N TYR A 70 -3.05 5.53 -7.34
CA TYR A 70 -1.94 6.24 -6.72
C TYR A 70 -0.62 5.50 -6.93
N TYR A 71 -0.62 4.19 -6.76
CA TYR A 71 0.54 3.36 -7.03
C TYR A 71 1.04 3.52 -8.45
N TYR A 72 0.14 3.42 -9.43
CA TYR A 72 0.53 3.52 -10.83
C TYR A 72 1.12 4.89 -11.18
N GLU A 73 0.61 5.95 -10.59
CA GLU A 73 1.15 7.28 -10.82
C GLU A 73 2.55 7.47 -10.23
N ASN A 74 2.88 6.69 -9.21
CA ASN A 74 4.17 6.78 -8.52
C ASN A 74 4.91 5.45 -8.57
N ARG A 75 4.72 4.71 -9.64
CA ARG A 75 5.16 3.32 -9.73
C ARG A 75 6.65 3.13 -9.45
N ASN A 76 7.49 3.94 -10.06
CA ASN A 76 8.94 3.78 -9.88
C ASN A 76 9.34 3.98 -8.41
N LEU A 77 8.75 4.95 -7.75
CA LEU A 77 9.03 5.21 -6.34
C LEU A 77 8.59 4.05 -5.46
N PHE A 78 7.38 3.51 -5.70
CA PHE A 78 6.87 2.39 -4.92
C PHE A 78 7.67 1.10 -5.20
N ASP A 79 8.00 0.85 -6.45
CA ASP A 79 8.79 -0.34 -6.80
C ASP A 79 10.16 -0.31 -6.12
N GLU A 80 10.77 0.86 -6.05
CA GLU A 80 12.03 1.03 -5.33
C GLU A 80 11.87 0.77 -3.83
N LYS A 81 10.81 1.29 -3.23
CA LYS A 81 10.53 1.06 -1.81
C LYS A 81 10.25 -0.40 -1.51
N ILE A 82 9.51 -1.08 -2.38
CA ILE A 82 9.23 -2.51 -2.24
C ILE A 82 10.54 -3.30 -2.27
N ARG A 83 11.43 -2.96 -3.20
CA ARG A 83 12.73 -3.60 -3.30
C ARG A 83 13.56 -3.38 -2.04
N GLU A 84 13.58 -2.15 -1.53
CA GLU A 84 14.32 -1.82 -0.31
C GLU A 84 13.80 -2.60 0.89
N GLU A 85 12.48 -2.70 1.05
CA GLU A 85 11.89 -3.47 2.14
C GLU A 85 12.26 -4.94 2.03
N LYS A 86 12.22 -5.48 0.82
CA LYS A 86 12.60 -6.87 0.58
C LYS A 86 14.06 -7.13 0.94
N GLU A 87 14.95 -6.25 0.50
CA GLU A 87 16.38 -6.37 0.81
C GLU A 87 16.64 -6.28 2.31
N PHE A 88 15.93 -5.39 2.99
CA PHE A 88 16.05 -5.24 4.44
C PHE A 88 15.62 -6.51 5.16
N ILE A 89 14.50 -7.09 4.75
CA ILE A 89 14.00 -8.34 5.34
C ILE A 89 15.00 -9.48 5.11
N GLU A 90 15.55 -9.58 3.90
CA GLU A 90 16.53 -10.60 3.56
C GLU A 90 17.81 -10.43 4.41
N LYS A 91 18.24 -9.20 4.64
CA LYS A 91 19.39 -8.91 5.48
C LYS A 91 19.16 -9.36 6.91
N ILE A 92 18.00 -9.05 7.47
CA ILE A 92 17.64 -9.48 8.82
C ILE A 92 17.59 -11.00 8.89
N ALA A 93 17.05 -11.65 7.86
CA ALA A 93 16.98 -13.10 7.80
C ALA A 93 18.37 -13.74 7.88
N LYS A 94 19.35 -13.14 7.23
CA LYS A 94 20.73 -13.64 7.28
C LYS A 94 21.37 -13.43 8.65
N GLU A 95 21.04 -12.32 9.31
CA GLU A 95 21.63 -11.99 10.61
C GLU A 95 20.97 -12.73 11.77
N THR A 96 19.73 -13.18 11.61
CA THR A 96 18.98 -13.84 12.66
C THR A 96 18.23 -15.07 12.15
N PRO A 97 18.96 -16.05 11.56
CA PRO A 97 18.30 -17.21 10.96
C PRO A 97 17.58 -18.10 11.98
N SER A 98 18.06 -18.15 13.21
CA SER A 98 17.42 -18.97 14.25
C SER A 98 16.02 -18.50 14.60
N ILE A 99 15.79 -17.20 14.55
CA ILE A 99 14.46 -16.63 14.81
C ILE A 99 13.49 -17.03 13.70
N LEU A 100 13.95 -16.98 12.46
CA LEU A 100 13.13 -17.38 11.32
C LEU A 100 12.82 -18.86 11.32
N LYS A 101 13.77 -19.69 11.72
CA LYS A 101 13.54 -21.13 11.85
C LYS A 101 12.45 -21.43 12.86
N LYS A 102 12.42 -20.72 13.98
CA LYS A 102 11.38 -20.89 14.99
C LYS A 102 10.01 -20.54 14.45
N ARG A 103 9.92 -19.53 13.58
CA ARG A 103 8.64 -19.12 12.99
C ARG A 103 8.14 -20.09 11.93
N SER A 104 9.05 -20.66 11.18
CA SER A 104 8.68 -21.57 10.11
C SER A 104 8.51 -23.00 10.58
N GLY A 105 8.97 -23.31 11.76
CA GLY A 105 8.76 -24.60 12.40
C GLY A 105 7.47 -24.61 13.20
#